data_0c77e29237c39b328d8e7c2c975675cc
#
_entry.id   0c77e29237c39b328d8e7c2c975675cc
#
_cell.length_a   1.000
_cell.length_b   1.000
_cell.length_c   1.000
_cell.angle_alpha   90.00
_cell.angle_beta   90.00
_cell.angle_gamma   90.00
#
_symmetry.space_group_name_H-M   'P 1'
#
loop_
_entity.id
_entity.type
_entity.pdbx_description
1 polymer ?
#
loop_
_entity_poly.entity_id
_entity_poly.type
_entity_poly.pdbx_seq_one_letter_code
_entity_poly.pdbx_strand_id
1 'polypeptide(L)'
;ISRGLVGSEMCIRDRSYTPHVDYAFQSVERIMRDVNHGWLLRYIHMNGASFFFIVVFIHIFRGLYYGSYKAPRELLWILGVLILLLMMATAFMGYVLPWGQMSFWGATVITNLFSASPFIGDSIVTFLWGGFSVDNPTLNRFFALHYLMPFLIVGVVTVSYTHLTLPTNGLV
;
A
#
# COMPACT_ATOMS: atom_id res chain seq x y z
N ILE A 1 -13.57 19.91 -34.53
CA ILE A 1 -14.31 18.94 -33.66
C ILE A 1 -13.33 17.97 -32.98
N SER A 2 -12.24 17.54 -33.62
CA SER A 2 -11.23 16.61 -33.03
C SER A 2 -10.42 17.18 -31.87
N ARG A 3 -10.20 18.50 -31.80
CA ARG A 3 -9.44 19.12 -30.69
C ARG A 3 -10.17 19.16 -29.37
N GLY A 4 -11.49 19.18 -29.36
CA GLY A 4 -12.28 19.15 -28.13
C GLY A 4 -12.30 17.77 -27.47
N LEU A 5 -12.32 16.69 -28.26
CA LEU A 5 -12.25 15.31 -27.77
C LEU A 5 -10.87 14.96 -27.21
N VAL A 6 -9.80 15.39 -27.90
CA VAL A 6 -8.41 15.22 -27.41
C VAL A 6 -8.19 16.02 -26.11
N GLY A 7 -8.77 17.20 -25.99
CA GLY A 7 -8.73 17.99 -24.75
C GLY A 7 -9.48 17.34 -23.58
N SER A 8 -10.66 16.75 -23.84
CA SER A 8 -11.42 16.04 -22.79
C SER A 8 -10.79 14.70 -22.42
N GLU A 9 -10.22 13.96 -23.36
CA GLU A 9 -9.45 12.75 -23.08
C GLU A 9 -8.16 13.07 -22.31
N MET A 10 -7.50 14.20 -22.63
CA MET A 10 -6.37 14.70 -21.86
C MET A 10 -6.80 15.08 -20.42
N CYS A 11 -7.95 15.72 -20.24
CA CYS A 11 -8.49 16.05 -18.90
C CYS A 11 -8.92 14.81 -18.11
N ILE A 12 -9.42 13.77 -18.78
CA ILE A 12 -9.73 12.48 -18.14
C ILE A 12 -8.45 11.66 -17.89
N ARG A 13 -7.45 11.79 -18.75
CA ARG A 13 -6.12 11.19 -18.61
C ARG A 13 -5.24 11.93 -17.60
N ASP A 14 -5.48 13.19 -17.37
CA ASP A 14 -4.82 14.03 -16.37
C ASP A 14 -5.37 13.78 -14.96
N ARG A 15 -5.56 12.52 -14.62
CA ARG A 15 -5.48 12.13 -13.21
C ARG A 15 -4.16 12.69 -12.70
N SER A 16 -4.21 13.34 -11.55
CA SER A 16 -3.05 14.08 -11.04
C SER A 16 -1.78 13.24 -10.97
N TYR A 17 -1.89 11.91 -10.90
CA TYR A 17 -0.78 10.96 -10.93
C TYR A 17 -0.87 10.04 -12.17
N THR A 18 0.26 9.86 -12.86
CA THR A 18 0.39 8.98 -14.04
C THR A 18 1.34 7.82 -13.72
N PRO A 19 0.87 6.56 -13.65
CA PRO A 19 1.68 5.39 -13.35
C PRO A 19 2.49 4.92 -14.57
N HIS A 20 3.44 5.72 -15.01
CA HIS A 20 4.36 5.43 -16.12
C HIS A 20 5.76 5.86 -15.74
N VAL A 21 6.76 5.04 -16.06
CA VAL A 21 8.16 5.27 -15.65
C VAL A 21 8.71 6.63 -16.05
N ASP A 22 8.31 7.15 -17.21
CA ASP A 22 8.77 8.46 -17.71
C ASP A 22 8.02 9.65 -17.07
N TYR A 23 6.82 9.43 -16.54
CA TYR A 23 5.92 10.50 -16.10
C TYR A 23 5.59 10.48 -14.62
N ALA A 24 5.81 9.36 -13.93
CA ALA A 24 5.41 9.20 -12.53
C ALA A 24 6.02 10.26 -11.62
N PHE A 25 7.32 10.46 -11.70
CA PHE A 25 8.03 11.46 -10.90
C PHE A 25 7.55 12.89 -11.18
N GLN A 26 7.45 13.24 -12.46
CA GLN A 26 6.97 14.57 -12.89
C GLN A 26 5.53 14.81 -12.48
N SER A 27 4.67 13.79 -12.54
CA SER A 27 3.27 13.90 -12.10
C SER A 27 3.15 14.18 -10.60
N VAL A 28 4.02 13.58 -9.79
CA VAL A 28 4.09 13.87 -8.35
C VAL A 28 4.60 15.29 -8.09
N GLU A 29 5.61 15.77 -8.84
CA GLU A 29 6.05 17.17 -8.74
C GLU A 29 4.95 18.15 -9.12
N ARG A 30 4.21 17.86 -10.20
CA ARG A 30 3.04 18.67 -10.61
C ARG A 30 1.98 18.73 -9.53
N ILE A 31 1.67 17.59 -8.87
CA ILE A 31 0.75 17.58 -7.74
C ILE A 31 1.22 18.53 -6.64
N MET A 32 2.52 18.52 -6.34
CA MET A 32 3.09 19.34 -5.28
C MET A 32 3.09 20.84 -5.58
N ARG A 33 3.24 21.23 -6.85
CA ARG A 33 3.46 22.62 -7.26
C ARG A 33 2.23 23.29 -7.86
N ASP A 34 1.49 22.58 -8.72
CA ASP A 34 0.49 23.16 -9.59
C ASP A 34 -0.95 22.85 -9.16
N VAL A 35 -1.15 21.75 -8.39
CA VAL A 35 -2.49 21.37 -7.92
C VAL A 35 -2.81 22.10 -6.62
N ASN A 36 -3.98 22.73 -6.56
CA ASN A 36 -4.45 23.45 -5.37
C ASN A 36 -4.47 22.51 -4.16
N HIS A 37 -3.73 22.86 -3.10
CA HIS A 37 -3.54 22.04 -1.90
C HIS A 37 -2.90 20.65 -2.15
N GLY A 38 -2.35 20.38 -3.33
CA GLY A 38 -1.74 19.09 -3.64
C GLY A 38 -0.55 18.75 -2.73
N TRP A 39 0.27 19.75 -2.39
CA TRP A 39 1.34 19.61 -1.40
C TRP A 39 0.82 19.17 -0.03
N LEU A 40 -0.31 19.75 0.42
CA LEU A 40 -0.91 19.41 1.70
C LEU A 40 -1.41 17.96 1.72
N LEU A 41 -2.14 17.54 0.68
CA LEU A 41 -2.64 16.17 0.54
C LEU A 41 -1.49 15.16 0.54
N ARG A 42 -0.41 15.45 -0.20
CA ARG A 42 0.76 14.56 -0.23
C ARG A 42 1.45 14.47 1.15
N TYR A 43 1.66 15.60 1.83
CA TYR A 43 2.26 15.57 3.17
C TYR A 43 1.38 14.87 4.19
N ILE A 44 0.07 15.08 4.17
CA ILE A 44 -0.87 14.38 5.05
C ILE A 44 -0.82 12.88 4.77
N HIS A 45 -0.80 12.47 3.50
CA HIS A 45 -0.75 11.06 3.12
C HIS A 45 0.56 10.40 3.59
N MET A 46 1.69 11.00 3.30
CA MET A 46 3.02 10.47 3.65
C MET A 46 3.27 10.42 5.16
N ASN A 47 3.02 11.52 5.86
CA ASN A 47 3.20 11.59 7.31
C ASN A 47 2.11 10.78 8.04
N GLY A 48 0.88 10.79 7.51
CA GLY A 48 -0.21 9.97 8.01
C GLY A 48 0.11 8.47 7.97
N ALA A 49 0.73 7.98 6.90
CA ALA A 49 1.18 6.60 6.82
C ALA A 49 2.20 6.27 7.93
N SER A 50 3.20 7.13 8.14
CA SER A 50 4.18 6.95 9.21
C SER A 50 3.53 6.97 10.60
N PHE A 51 2.64 7.92 10.86
CA PHE A 51 1.91 8.01 12.12
C PHE A 51 1.00 6.79 12.35
N PHE A 52 0.38 6.28 11.29
CA PHE A 52 -0.46 5.10 11.35
C PHE A 52 0.34 3.87 11.83
N PHE A 53 1.56 3.66 11.32
CA PHE A 53 2.44 2.58 11.81
C PHE A 53 2.83 2.75 13.28
N ILE A 54 3.13 3.97 13.72
CA ILE A 54 3.43 4.24 15.14
C ILE A 54 2.26 3.80 16.03
N VAL A 55 1.04 4.20 15.66
CA VAL A 55 -0.17 3.85 16.44
C VAL A 55 -0.41 2.33 16.43
N VAL A 56 -0.21 1.67 15.28
CA VAL A 56 -0.37 0.21 15.16
C VAL A 56 0.66 -0.53 16.02
N PHE A 57 1.91 -0.10 16.03
CA PHE A 57 2.92 -0.71 16.90
C PHE A 57 2.60 -0.52 18.37
N ILE A 58 2.13 0.65 18.79
CA ILE A 58 1.64 0.87 20.17
C ILE A 58 0.48 -0.07 20.48
N HIS A 59 -0.45 -0.25 19.53
CA HIS A 59 -1.57 -1.19 19.68
C HIS A 59 -1.09 -2.65 19.84
N ILE A 60 -0.11 -3.08 19.05
CA ILE A 60 0.49 -4.42 19.17
C ILE A 60 1.18 -4.59 20.51
N PHE A 61 2.01 -3.65 20.94
CA PHE A 61 2.70 -3.70 22.22
C PHE A 61 1.72 -3.74 23.41
N ARG A 62 0.64 -2.98 23.32
CA ARG A 62 -0.44 -3.06 24.31
C ARG A 62 -1.05 -4.46 24.36
N GLY A 63 -1.31 -5.07 23.20
CA GLY A 63 -1.81 -6.44 23.09
C GLY A 63 -0.86 -7.49 23.70
N LEU A 64 0.44 -7.33 23.48
CA LEU A 64 1.48 -8.17 24.07
C LEU A 64 1.56 -7.99 25.59
N TYR A 65 1.57 -6.75 26.06
CA TYR A 65 1.68 -6.42 27.49
C TYR A 65 0.54 -7.02 28.31
N TYR A 66 -0.70 -6.89 27.83
CA TYR A 66 -1.88 -7.44 28.53
C TYR A 66 -2.18 -8.92 28.20
N GLY A 67 -1.35 -9.57 27.37
CA GLY A 67 -1.57 -10.96 26.99
C GLY A 67 -2.84 -11.18 26.16
N SER A 68 -3.31 -10.16 25.43
CA SER A 68 -4.57 -10.19 24.67
C SER A 68 -4.56 -11.16 23.48
N TYR A 69 -3.42 -11.76 23.17
CA TYR A 69 -3.25 -12.77 22.11
C TYR A 69 -3.56 -14.21 22.57
N LYS A 70 -3.76 -14.41 23.88
CA LYS A 70 -4.05 -15.75 24.47
C LYS A 70 -5.51 -16.14 24.28
N ALA A 71 -5.78 -17.43 24.44
CA ALA A 71 -7.12 -17.98 24.36
C ALA A 71 -8.13 -17.16 25.20
N PRO A 72 -9.33 -16.89 24.67
CA PRO A 72 -9.95 -17.37 23.43
C PRO A 72 -9.76 -16.41 22.22
N ARG A 73 -8.75 -15.52 22.21
CA ARG A 73 -8.57 -14.42 21.23
C ARG A 73 -7.50 -14.68 20.18
N GLU A 74 -7.09 -15.93 20.00
CA GLU A 74 -6.02 -16.32 19.07
C GLU A 74 -6.35 -15.97 17.61
N LEU A 75 -7.60 -16.23 17.19
CA LEU A 75 -8.04 -15.90 15.84
C LEU A 75 -7.97 -14.40 15.56
N LEU A 76 -8.35 -13.58 16.53
CA LEU A 76 -8.26 -12.12 16.42
C LEU A 76 -6.80 -11.66 16.27
N TRP A 77 -5.87 -12.31 16.99
CA TRP A 77 -4.44 -12.04 16.87
C TRP A 77 -3.90 -12.40 15.47
N ILE A 78 -4.27 -13.58 14.95
CA ILE A 78 -3.86 -14.02 13.59
C ILE A 78 -4.34 -13.02 12.54
N LEU A 79 -5.60 -12.58 12.62
CA LEU A 79 -6.12 -11.55 11.71
C LEU A 79 -5.38 -10.22 11.86
N GLY A 80 -5.01 -9.82 13.08
CA GLY A 80 -4.19 -8.63 13.31
C GLY A 80 -2.82 -8.70 12.64
N VAL A 81 -2.17 -9.87 12.71
CA VAL A 81 -0.90 -10.12 11.99
C VAL A 81 -1.09 -10.04 10.48
N LEU A 82 -2.16 -10.61 9.93
CA LEU A 82 -2.48 -10.51 8.52
C LEU A 82 -2.69 -9.05 8.08
N ILE A 83 -3.43 -8.27 8.86
CA ILE A 83 -3.63 -6.84 8.62
C ILE A 83 -2.29 -6.10 8.61
N LEU A 84 -1.40 -6.38 9.55
CA LEU A 84 -0.07 -5.78 9.60
C LEU A 84 0.73 -6.08 8.33
N LEU A 85 0.73 -7.33 7.86
CA LEU A 85 1.43 -7.70 6.61
C LEU A 85 0.84 -7.00 5.39
N LEU A 86 -0.49 -6.91 5.29
CA LEU A 86 -1.16 -6.17 4.22
C LEU A 86 -0.84 -4.66 4.27
N MET A 87 -0.75 -4.09 5.46
CA MET A 87 -0.33 -2.69 5.64
C MET A 87 1.11 -2.46 5.20
N MET A 88 2.03 -3.35 5.58
CA MET A 88 3.43 -3.26 5.16
C MET A 88 3.55 -3.34 3.63
N ALA A 89 2.83 -4.27 3.00
CA ALA A 89 2.79 -4.39 1.55
C ALA A 89 2.20 -3.13 0.90
N THR A 90 1.11 -2.59 1.45
CA THR A 90 0.48 -1.35 0.98
C THR A 90 1.45 -0.17 1.05
N ALA A 91 2.10 0.03 2.18
CA ALA A 91 3.07 1.12 2.37
C ALA A 91 4.27 0.99 1.44
N PHE A 92 4.80 -0.22 1.29
CA PHE A 92 5.91 -0.50 0.37
C PHE A 92 5.55 -0.14 -1.08
N MET A 93 4.42 -0.64 -1.57
CA MET A 93 3.95 -0.32 -2.93
C MET A 93 3.75 1.19 -3.11
N GLY A 94 3.18 1.88 -2.11
CA GLY A 94 2.99 3.33 -2.14
C GLY A 94 4.31 4.12 -2.19
N TYR A 95 5.33 3.64 -1.49
CA TYR A 95 6.67 4.24 -1.53
C TYR A 95 7.34 4.14 -2.92
N VAL A 96 7.03 3.11 -3.67
CA VAL A 96 7.56 2.91 -5.03
C VAL A 96 6.92 3.86 -6.04
N LEU A 97 5.67 4.29 -5.85
CA LEU A 97 4.91 5.07 -6.82
C LEU A 97 5.55 6.42 -7.25
N PRO A 98 6.24 7.19 -6.38
CA PRO A 98 6.91 8.41 -6.82
C PRO A 98 8.03 8.18 -7.85
N TRP A 99 8.49 6.95 -8.00
CA TRP A 99 9.48 6.53 -9.00
C TRP A 99 10.79 7.34 -9.00
N GLY A 100 11.19 7.79 -7.81
CA GLY A 100 12.51 8.40 -7.60
C GLY A 100 13.60 7.34 -7.43
N GLN A 101 14.85 7.78 -7.28
CA GLN A 101 16.00 6.88 -7.08
C GLN A 101 15.79 5.90 -5.92
N MET A 102 15.34 6.39 -4.77
CA MET A 102 15.10 5.55 -3.60
C MET A 102 13.92 4.58 -3.83
N SER A 103 12.88 5.01 -4.56
CA SER A 103 11.74 4.15 -4.91
C SER A 103 12.16 2.99 -5.80
N PHE A 104 12.95 3.27 -6.83
CA PHE A 104 13.45 2.27 -7.78
C PHE A 104 14.36 1.24 -7.09
N TRP A 105 15.36 1.71 -6.36
CA TRP A 105 16.30 0.82 -5.66
C TRP A 105 15.62 0.07 -4.52
N GLY A 106 14.71 0.71 -3.80
CA GLY A 106 13.89 0.06 -2.79
C GLY A 106 13.03 -1.06 -3.37
N ALA A 107 12.37 -0.81 -4.53
CA ALA A 107 11.62 -1.84 -5.23
C ALA A 107 12.52 -3.02 -5.64
N THR A 108 13.67 -2.73 -6.24
CA THR A 108 14.61 -3.76 -6.72
C THR A 108 15.12 -4.63 -5.56
N VAL A 109 15.57 -4.02 -4.47
CA VAL A 109 16.15 -4.77 -3.34
C VAL A 109 15.09 -5.59 -2.61
N ILE A 110 13.94 -5.00 -2.28
CA ILE A 110 12.90 -5.69 -1.49
C ILE A 110 12.23 -6.80 -2.30
N THR A 111 11.98 -6.60 -3.60
CA THR A 111 11.40 -7.65 -4.43
C THR A 111 12.39 -8.78 -4.69
N ASN A 112 13.69 -8.46 -4.86
CA ASN A 112 14.72 -9.50 -4.97
C ASN A 112 14.86 -10.37 -3.72
N LEU A 113 14.47 -9.90 -2.56
CA LEU A 113 14.51 -10.69 -1.33
C LEU A 113 13.63 -11.96 -1.45
N PHE A 114 12.57 -11.91 -2.25
CA PHE A 114 11.74 -13.09 -2.52
C PHE A 114 12.46 -14.19 -3.32
N SER A 115 13.54 -13.88 -4.05
CA SER A 115 14.35 -14.88 -4.75
C SER A 115 15.04 -15.87 -3.81
N ALA A 116 15.21 -15.50 -2.53
CA ALA A 116 15.74 -16.40 -1.52
C ALA A 116 14.81 -17.59 -1.19
N SER A 117 13.55 -17.55 -1.64
CA SER A 117 12.60 -18.65 -1.45
C SER A 117 12.98 -19.84 -2.35
N PRO A 118 13.23 -21.05 -1.79
CA PRO A 118 13.63 -22.19 -2.58
C PRO A 118 12.52 -22.59 -3.56
N PHE A 119 12.89 -22.99 -4.76
CA PHE A 119 12.07 -23.51 -5.87
C PHE A 119 11.16 -22.49 -6.57
N ILE A 120 10.61 -21.50 -5.88
CA ILE A 120 9.60 -20.58 -6.42
C ILE A 120 10.05 -19.11 -6.44
N GLY A 121 11.21 -18.81 -5.85
CA GLY A 121 11.67 -17.44 -5.65
C GLY A 121 11.76 -16.61 -6.93
N ASP A 122 12.45 -17.11 -7.92
CA ASP A 122 12.62 -16.45 -9.22
C ASP A 122 11.29 -16.22 -9.95
N SER A 123 10.38 -17.20 -9.83
CA SER A 123 9.04 -17.07 -10.40
C SER A 123 8.23 -15.98 -9.73
N ILE A 124 8.34 -15.84 -8.39
CA ILE A 124 7.70 -14.76 -7.64
C ILE A 124 8.26 -13.40 -8.05
N VAL A 125 9.58 -13.27 -8.14
CA VAL A 125 10.24 -12.02 -8.55
C VAL A 125 9.82 -11.62 -9.95
N THR A 126 9.90 -12.54 -10.92
CA THR A 126 9.47 -12.31 -12.31
C THR A 126 7.99 -11.92 -12.39
N PHE A 127 7.14 -12.56 -11.57
CA PHE A 127 5.73 -12.22 -11.48
C PHE A 127 5.53 -10.81 -10.90
N LEU A 128 6.24 -10.43 -9.83
CA LEU A 128 6.13 -9.10 -9.22
C LEU A 128 6.60 -8.01 -10.18
N TRP A 129 7.71 -8.23 -10.88
CA TRP A 129 8.24 -7.26 -11.84
C TRP A 129 7.39 -7.17 -13.11
N GLY A 130 6.77 -8.28 -13.51
CA GLY A 130 6.08 -8.38 -14.78
C GLY A 130 7.02 -8.47 -15.98
N GLY A 131 8.25 -8.90 -15.72
CA GLY A 131 9.35 -9.03 -16.67
C GLY A 131 10.62 -9.46 -15.95
N PHE A 132 11.76 -9.21 -16.57
CA PHE A 132 13.08 -9.60 -16.04
C PHE A 132 13.77 -8.47 -15.25
N SER A 133 13.14 -7.31 -15.16
CA SER A 133 13.65 -6.14 -14.42
C SER A 133 12.50 -5.32 -13.87
N VAL A 134 12.82 -4.47 -12.87
CA VAL A 134 11.89 -3.46 -12.35
C VAL A 134 11.70 -2.39 -13.40
N ASP A 135 10.48 -2.25 -13.94
CA ASP A 135 10.15 -1.34 -15.02
C ASP A 135 8.65 -0.97 -14.98
N ASN A 136 8.14 -0.43 -16.08
CA ASN A 136 6.77 0.04 -16.22
C ASN A 136 5.69 -0.98 -15.80
N PRO A 137 5.78 -2.29 -16.12
CA PRO A 137 4.83 -3.27 -15.62
C PRO A 137 4.79 -3.36 -14.09
N THR A 138 5.95 -3.26 -13.45
CA THR A 138 6.06 -3.23 -11.98
C THR A 138 5.31 -2.04 -11.39
N LEU A 139 5.56 -0.84 -11.93
CA LEU A 139 4.94 0.39 -11.47
C LEU A 139 3.41 0.34 -11.60
N ASN A 140 2.89 -0.14 -12.74
CA ASN A 140 1.45 -0.26 -12.97
C ASN A 140 0.79 -1.26 -12.01
N ARG A 141 1.42 -2.41 -11.75
CA ARG A 141 0.93 -3.40 -10.79
C ARG A 141 0.91 -2.84 -9.38
N PHE A 142 1.98 -2.17 -8.97
CA PHE A 142 2.07 -1.57 -7.64
C PHE A 142 1.08 -0.44 -7.45
N PHE A 143 0.80 0.34 -8.49
CA PHE A 143 -0.25 1.35 -8.46
C PHE A 143 -1.64 0.72 -8.24
N ALA A 144 -1.99 -0.31 -9.02
CA ALA A 144 -3.28 -0.98 -8.90
C ALA A 144 -3.45 -1.66 -7.53
N LEU A 145 -2.42 -2.35 -7.06
CA LEU A 145 -2.44 -3.03 -5.77
C LEU A 145 -2.44 -2.04 -4.60
N HIS A 146 -1.66 -0.97 -4.66
CA HIS A 146 -1.68 0.07 -3.63
C HIS A 146 -3.06 0.72 -3.47
N TYR A 147 -3.77 0.90 -4.58
CA TYR A 147 -5.14 1.40 -4.56
C TYR A 147 -6.13 0.38 -3.97
N LEU A 148 -6.00 -0.89 -4.32
CA LEU A 148 -6.92 -1.96 -3.91
C LEU A 148 -6.73 -2.39 -2.44
N MET A 149 -5.49 -2.52 -1.98
CA MET A 149 -5.14 -3.08 -0.67
C MET A 149 -5.78 -2.37 0.52
N PRO A 150 -5.87 -1.03 0.59
CA PRO A 150 -6.55 -0.35 1.68
C PRO A 150 -8.02 -0.77 1.84
N PHE A 151 -8.74 -1.00 0.75
CA PHE A 151 -10.13 -1.48 0.81
C PHE A 151 -10.22 -2.90 1.34
N LEU A 152 -9.27 -3.76 0.95
CA LEU A 152 -9.17 -5.11 1.51
C LEU A 152 -8.89 -5.06 3.02
N ILE A 153 -7.97 -4.20 3.45
CA ILE A 153 -7.66 -4.00 4.88
C ILE A 153 -8.91 -3.54 5.63
N VAL A 154 -9.64 -2.54 5.11
CA VAL A 154 -10.89 -2.07 5.72
C VAL A 154 -11.90 -3.20 5.84
N GLY A 155 -12.05 -4.03 4.81
CA GLY A 155 -12.92 -5.21 4.84
C GLY A 155 -12.54 -6.18 5.96
N VAL A 156 -11.26 -6.55 6.07
CA VAL A 156 -10.76 -7.46 7.11
C VAL A 156 -10.92 -6.84 8.51
N VAL A 157 -10.63 -5.55 8.67
CA VAL A 157 -10.83 -4.83 9.94
C VAL A 157 -12.31 -4.83 10.35
N THR A 158 -13.21 -4.56 9.41
CA THR A 158 -14.66 -4.56 9.67
C THR A 158 -15.13 -5.94 10.12
N VAL A 159 -14.71 -7.01 9.43
CA VAL A 159 -15.06 -8.39 9.82
C VAL A 159 -14.48 -8.73 11.20
N SER A 160 -13.23 -8.39 11.47
CA SER A 160 -12.61 -8.67 12.77
C SER A 160 -13.35 -7.96 13.92
N TYR A 161 -13.76 -6.72 13.71
CA TYR A 161 -14.47 -5.94 14.72
C TYR A 161 -15.90 -6.45 14.93
N THR A 162 -16.66 -6.66 13.85
CA THR A 162 -18.09 -6.99 13.95
C THR A 162 -18.36 -8.44 14.36
N HIS A 163 -17.56 -9.39 13.89
CA HIS A 163 -17.84 -10.83 14.10
C HIS A 163 -17.02 -11.44 15.24
N LEU A 164 -15.86 -10.88 15.56
CA LEU A 164 -14.95 -11.48 16.55
C LEU A 164 -14.89 -10.74 17.89
N THR A 165 -15.29 -9.47 17.95
CA THR A 165 -15.26 -8.69 19.21
C THR A 165 -16.63 -8.50 19.87
N LEU A 166 -17.73 -8.61 19.13
CA LEU A 166 -19.09 -8.40 19.65
C LEU A 166 -19.63 -9.48 20.59
N PRO A 167 -19.23 -10.76 20.55
CA PRO A 167 -19.75 -11.77 21.45
C PRO A 167 -19.32 -11.63 22.93
N THR A 168 -18.40 -10.75 23.24
CA THR A 168 -17.86 -10.62 24.61
C THR A 168 -18.74 -9.83 25.57
N ASN A 169 -19.82 -9.21 25.11
CA ASN A 169 -20.76 -8.44 25.95
C ASN A 169 -21.92 -9.27 26.51
N GLY A 170 -21.92 -10.57 26.28
CA GLY A 170 -22.96 -11.48 26.75
C GLY A 170 -22.60 -12.37 27.94
N LEU A 171 -21.43 -12.20 28.55
CA LEU A 171 -20.97 -12.95 29.72
C LEU A 171 -20.58 -11.97 30.84
N VAL A 172 -21.56 -11.45 31.51
CA VAL A 172 -21.51 -11.03 32.91
C VAL A 172 -22.50 -11.88 33.68
#